data_3c3ed492ff0a57b966ae5656d434a9ca
#
_entry.id   3c3ed492ff0a57b966ae5656d434a9ca
#
_cell.length_a   1.000
_cell.length_b   1.000
_cell.length_c   1.000
_cell.angle_alpha   90.00
_cell.angle_beta   90.00
_cell.angle_gamma   90.00
#
_symmetry.space_group_name_H-M   'P 1'
#
loop_
_entity.id
_entity.type
_entity.pdbx_description
1 polymer ?
#
loop_
_entity_poly.entity_id
_entity_poly.type
_entity_poly.pdbx_seq_one_letter_code
_entity_poly.pdbx_strand_id
1 'polypeptide(L)'
;MKTIVKNGKIVSPSETYEADLCIENGVISCIGTDLEQKFASDEVQVIDAAGKYVLPGGVDVHTHMDLDVGFSRAVDDFYDGTVAAACGGTTSIVDHMAFGPAGCNLHHQLNEYHRLADDKAVIDYGFHGTVQHVNDEILDELESMVEDGVPSVKVYLTYGFKINDDGVLEVLKRMKELNGITAFHCENHDVVEHLKKVYSESGKTAPIYHAKSRPNIAEAEAVRRVLYLAKLAGDAPVYIVHLSCKESLE
;
A
#
# COMPACT_ATOMS: atom_id res chain seq x y z
N MET A 1 14.07 -28.18 -1.73
CA MET A 1 14.17 -28.12 -3.22
C MET A 1 14.99 -26.90 -3.56
N LYS A 2 15.97 -27.03 -4.46
CA LYS A 2 16.78 -25.91 -4.96
C LYS A 2 16.26 -25.50 -6.33
N THR A 3 16.26 -24.19 -6.60
CA THR A 3 15.99 -23.64 -7.93
C THR A 3 17.19 -22.83 -8.39
N ILE A 4 17.68 -23.10 -9.58
CA ILE A 4 18.78 -22.36 -10.20
C ILE A 4 18.22 -21.54 -11.35
N VAL A 5 18.37 -20.22 -11.29
CA VAL A 5 18.09 -19.32 -12.40
C VAL A 5 19.42 -19.01 -13.07
N LYS A 6 19.61 -19.47 -14.30
CA LYS A 6 20.89 -19.33 -15.01
C LYS A 6 20.81 -18.42 -16.23
N ASN A 7 21.97 -17.95 -16.69
CA ASN A 7 22.14 -17.13 -17.91
C ASN A 7 21.38 -15.78 -17.87
N GLY A 8 20.90 -15.36 -16.72
CA GLY A 8 20.14 -14.13 -16.58
C GLY A 8 21.02 -12.90 -16.35
N LYS A 9 20.48 -11.73 -16.66
CA LYS A 9 21.09 -10.46 -16.33
C LYS A 9 20.49 -9.95 -15.04
N ILE A 10 21.22 -10.10 -13.92
CA ILE A 10 20.75 -9.67 -12.60
C ILE A 10 20.81 -8.15 -12.52
N VAL A 11 19.73 -7.55 -12.05
CA VAL A 11 19.61 -6.11 -11.84
C VAL A 11 19.44 -5.85 -10.36
N SER A 12 20.38 -5.14 -9.75
CA SER A 12 20.34 -4.66 -8.36
C SER A 12 20.21 -3.13 -8.34
N PRO A 13 19.96 -2.52 -7.19
CA PRO A 13 19.90 -1.05 -7.09
C PRO A 13 21.19 -0.33 -7.50
N SER A 14 22.36 -1.01 -7.42
CA SER A 14 23.67 -0.41 -7.67
C SER A 14 24.29 -0.83 -9.01
N GLU A 15 23.93 -1.99 -9.54
CA GLU A 15 24.63 -2.55 -10.71
C GLU A 15 23.76 -3.56 -11.49
N THR A 16 24.21 -3.85 -12.71
CA THR A 16 23.61 -4.87 -13.58
C THR A 16 24.72 -5.76 -14.11
N TYR A 17 24.61 -7.07 -13.89
CA TYR A 17 25.65 -8.04 -14.24
C TYR A 17 25.07 -9.40 -14.62
N GLU A 18 25.84 -10.23 -15.33
CA GLU A 18 25.46 -11.59 -15.70
C GLU A 18 25.92 -12.57 -14.62
N ALA A 19 24.99 -13.34 -14.07
CA ALA A 19 25.28 -14.40 -13.12
C ALA A 19 24.09 -15.36 -13.01
N ASP A 20 24.35 -16.53 -12.43
CA ASP A 20 23.33 -17.47 -12.00
C ASP A 20 22.93 -17.17 -10.54
N LEU A 21 21.73 -17.58 -10.18
CA LEU A 21 21.16 -17.38 -8.85
C LEU A 21 20.61 -18.72 -8.36
N CYS A 22 21.03 -19.12 -7.14
CA CYS A 22 20.49 -20.29 -6.46
C CYS A 22 19.51 -19.88 -5.37
N ILE A 23 18.31 -20.45 -5.43
CA ILE A 23 17.25 -20.27 -4.43
C ILE A 23 17.08 -21.59 -3.69
N GLU A 24 17.12 -21.55 -2.37
CA GLU A 24 16.91 -22.70 -1.50
C GLU A 24 15.98 -22.33 -0.37
N ASN A 25 14.90 -23.10 -0.19
CA ASN A 25 13.88 -22.84 0.85
C ASN A 25 13.30 -21.40 0.79
N GLY A 26 13.04 -20.89 -0.41
CA GLY A 26 12.43 -19.58 -0.62
C GLY A 26 13.38 -18.38 -0.50
N VAL A 27 14.68 -18.61 -0.21
CA VAL A 27 15.68 -17.54 -0.07
C VAL A 27 16.82 -17.70 -1.08
N ILE A 28 17.42 -16.59 -1.51
CA ILE A 28 18.62 -16.59 -2.34
C ILE A 28 19.79 -17.09 -1.51
N SER A 29 20.27 -18.31 -1.78
CA SER A 29 21.37 -18.91 -1.04
C SER A 29 22.75 -18.54 -1.60
N CYS A 30 22.86 -18.34 -2.92
CA CYS A 30 24.08 -17.79 -3.53
C CYS A 30 23.84 -17.19 -4.92
N ILE A 31 24.75 -16.32 -5.32
CA ILE A 31 24.86 -15.76 -6.66
C ILE A 31 26.27 -16.07 -7.18
N GLY A 32 26.40 -16.49 -8.42
CA GLY A 32 27.70 -16.86 -8.99
C GLY A 32 27.61 -17.34 -10.41
N THR A 33 28.62 -17.99 -10.90
CA THR A 33 28.69 -18.60 -12.25
C THR A 33 28.67 -20.11 -12.15
N ASP A 34 28.14 -20.77 -13.17
CA ASP A 34 28.14 -22.24 -13.33
C ASP A 34 27.48 -22.98 -12.14
N LEU A 35 26.43 -22.37 -11.54
CA LEU A 35 25.78 -22.94 -10.36
C LEU A 35 25.09 -24.27 -10.65
N GLU A 36 24.55 -24.50 -11.86
CA GLU A 36 23.98 -25.77 -12.26
C GLU A 36 25.03 -26.92 -12.16
N GLN A 37 26.27 -26.66 -12.54
CA GLN A 37 27.34 -27.65 -12.44
C GLN A 37 27.79 -27.86 -11.00
N LYS A 38 27.83 -26.80 -10.18
CA LYS A 38 28.18 -26.88 -8.75
C LYS A 38 27.21 -27.70 -7.93
N PHE A 39 25.95 -27.69 -8.31
CA PHE A 39 24.86 -28.42 -7.63
C PHE A 39 24.37 -29.62 -8.41
N ALA A 40 25.14 -30.15 -9.36
CA ALA A 40 24.75 -31.27 -10.25
C ALA A 40 24.41 -32.58 -9.48
N SER A 41 24.84 -32.72 -8.22
CA SER A 41 24.50 -33.87 -7.36
C SER A 41 23.18 -33.72 -6.62
N ASP A 42 22.57 -32.53 -6.65
CA ASP A 42 21.35 -32.21 -5.93
C ASP A 42 20.15 -32.33 -6.86
N GLU A 43 18.98 -32.52 -6.28
CA GLU A 43 17.72 -32.37 -7.03
C GLU A 43 17.44 -30.86 -7.20
N VAL A 44 17.62 -30.36 -8.44
CA VAL A 44 17.46 -28.95 -8.73
C VAL A 44 16.44 -28.71 -9.84
N GLN A 45 15.63 -27.68 -9.68
CA GLN A 45 14.86 -27.11 -10.78
C GLN A 45 15.72 -26.04 -11.47
N VAL A 46 15.83 -26.09 -12.80
CA VAL A 46 16.61 -25.11 -13.56
C VAL A 46 15.67 -24.22 -14.37
N ILE A 47 15.84 -22.92 -14.25
CA ILE A 47 15.16 -21.89 -15.05
C ILE A 47 16.22 -21.20 -15.92
N ASP A 48 16.12 -21.32 -17.23
CA ASP A 48 16.99 -20.62 -18.17
C ASP A 48 16.45 -19.21 -18.44
N ALA A 49 17.16 -18.21 -17.98
CA ALA A 49 16.85 -16.78 -18.14
C ALA A 49 17.71 -16.12 -19.24
N ALA A 50 18.23 -16.88 -20.21
CA ALA A 50 19.02 -16.31 -21.29
C ALA A 50 18.29 -15.17 -22.01
N GLY A 51 18.95 -14.01 -22.12
CA GLY A 51 18.38 -12.79 -22.71
C GLY A 51 17.32 -12.06 -21.87
N LYS A 52 17.13 -12.47 -20.62
CA LYS A 52 16.16 -11.85 -19.69
C LYS A 52 16.86 -11.12 -18.54
N TYR A 53 16.17 -10.13 -18.01
CA TYR A 53 16.53 -9.53 -16.73
C TYR A 53 15.99 -10.37 -15.57
N VAL A 54 16.78 -10.49 -14.52
CA VAL A 54 16.39 -11.10 -13.23
C VAL A 54 16.37 -9.98 -12.20
N LEU A 55 15.20 -9.67 -11.72
CA LEU A 55 14.95 -8.58 -10.78
C LEU A 55 14.29 -9.12 -9.50
N PRO A 56 14.41 -8.41 -8.36
CA PRO A 56 13.50 -8.63 -7.24
C PRO A 56 12.05 -8.46 -7.70
N GLY A 57 11.14 -9.24 -7.15
CA GLY A 57 9.71 -9.06 -7.39
C GLY A 57 9.23 -7.67 -6.95
N GLY A 58 8.27 -7.11 -7.65
CA GLY A 58 7.65 -5.84 -7.25
C GLY A 58 6.91 -5.97 -5.92
N VAL A 59 6.98 -4.91 -5.11
CA VAL A 59 6.14 -4.76 -3.92
C VAL A 59 5.19 -3.59 -4.17
N ASP A 60 3.89 -3.87 -4.29
CA ASP A 60 2.87 -2.85 -4.45
C ASP A 60 2.29 -2.51 -3.07
N VAL A 61 2.59 -1.32 -2.59
CA VAL A 61 2.17 -0.85 -1.25
C VAL A 61 0.85 -0.07 -1.27
N HIS A 62 0.10 -0.12 -2.36
CA HIS A 62 -1.16 0.61 -2.45
C HIS A 62 -2.18 -0.12 -3.33
N THR A 63 -2.84 -1.10 -2.78
CA THR A 63 -3.92 -1.85 -3.45
C THR A 63 -5.22 -1.76 -2.66
N HIS A 64 -6.32 -2.13 -3.32
CA HIS A 64 -7.68 -2.12 -2.76
C HIS A 64 -8.45 -3.33 -3.26
N MET A 65 -8.00 -4.54 -2.90
CA MET A 65 -8.70 -5.79 -3.23
C MET A 65 -9.98 -5.92 -2.42
N ASP A 66 -11.02 -6.49 -3.02
CA ASP A 66 -12.32 -6.67 -2.36
C ASP A 66 -12.94 -5.39 -1.75
N LEU A 67 -12.43 -4.18 -2.09
CA LEU A 67 -12.87 -2.93 -1.48
C LEU A 67 -14.37 -2.72 -1.67
N ASP A 68 -15.11 -2.68 -0.57
CA ASP A 68 -16.54 -2.32 -0.53
C ASP A 68 -16.70 -0.91 0.04
N VAL A 69 -17.26 -0.01 -0.77
CA VAL A 69 -17.56 1.37 -0.38
C VAL A 69 -19.06 1.59 -0.11
N GLY A 70 -19.82 0.50 0.09
CA GLY A 70 -21.23 0.49 0.43
C GLY A 70 -22.17 0.56 -0.78
N PHE A 71 -21.92 1.41 -1.74
CA PHE A 71 -22.70 1.53 -2.99
C PHE A 71 -22.04 0.84 -4.19
N SER A 72 -20.80 0.41 -4.06
CA SER A 72 -20.03 -0.30 -5.10
C SER A 72 -18.94 -1.12 -4.44
N ARG A 73 -18.54 -2.19 -5.12
CA ARG A 73 -17.42 -3.04 -4.71
C ARG A 73 -16.40 -3.14 -5.83
N ALA A 74 -15.10 -3.20 -5.48
CA ALA A 74 -14.04 -3.48 -6.42
C ALA A 74 -14.29 -4.81 -7.15
N VAL A 75 -13.98 -4.85 -8.44
CA VAL A 75 -14.17 -6.06 -9.27
C VAL A 75 -13.16 -7.13 -8.87
N ASP A 76 -11.92 -6.71 -8.58
CA ASP A 76 -10.83 -7.63 -8.23
C ASP A 76 -10.94 -8.03 -6.75
N ASP A 77 -11.10 -9.33 -6.53
CA ASP A 77 -10.90 -9.93 -5.22
C ASP A 77 -9.41 -10.26 -5.00
N PHE A 78 -9.06 -10.82 -3.84
CA PHE A 78 -7.66 -11.18 -3.54
C PHE A 78 -7.10 -12.24 -4.48
N TYR A 79 -7.92 -13.13 -5.06
CA TYR A 79 -7.44 -14.09 -6.04
C TYR A 79 -7.15 -13.42 -7.39
N ASP A 80 -8.14 -12.80 -8.01
CA ASP A 80 -8.02 -12.23 -9.35
C ASP A 80 -6.98 -11.10 -9.38
N GLY A 81 -6.99 -10.21 -8.37
CA GLY A 81 -6.06 -9.10 -8.27
C GLY A 81 -4.61 -9.56 -8.05
N THR A 82 -4.38 -10.56 -7.20
CA THR A 82 -3.02 -11.08 -6.97
C THR A 82 -2.50 -11.94 -8.11
N VAL A 83 -3.36 -12.64 -8.86
CA VAL A 83 -2.99 -13.29 -10.13
C VAL A 83 -2.53 -12.25 -11.16
N ALA A 84 -3.28 -11.16 -11.31
CA ALA A 84 -2.89 -10.06 -12.20
C ALA A 84 -1.56 -9.43 -11.78
N ALA A 85 -1.36 -9.18 -10.49
CA ALA A 85 -0.12 -8.68 -9.91
C ALA A 85 1.07 -9.62 -10.21
N ALA A 86 0.92 -10.91 -9.97
CA ALA A 86 1.94 -11.92 -10.26
C ALA A 86 2.30 -11.97 -11.76
N CYS A 87 1.32 -11.88 -12.65
CA CYS A 87 1.54 -11.80 -14.09
C CYS A 87 2.30 -10.54 -14.51
N GLY A 88 2.18 -9.44 -13.73
CA GLY A 88 2.95 -8.21 -13.92
C GLY A 88 4.34 -8.21 -13.29
N GLY A 89 4.68 -9.25 -12.52
CA GLY A 89 5.96 -9.34 -11.79
C GLY A 89 5.93 -8.74 -10.37
N THR A 90 4.76 -8.40 -9.85
CA THR A 90 4.56 -8.05 -8.43
C THR A 90 4.44 -9.34 -7.63
N THR A 91 5.24 -9.47 -6.58
CA THR A 91 5.30 -10.68 -5.75
C THR A 91 4.81 -10.46 -4.32
N SER A 92 4.55 -9.22 -3.95
CA SER A 92 3.97 -8.86 -2.64
C SER A 92 3.09 -7.63 -2.78
N ILE A 93 2.00 -7.60 -2.04
CA ILE A 93 1.13 -6.42 -1.92
C ILE A 93 1.00 -6.00 -0.46
N VAL A 94 0.77 -4.72 -0.22
CA VAL A 94 0.27 -4.22 1.06
C VAL A 94 -1.04 -3.50 0.80
N ASP A 95 -2.14 -4.19 1.11
CA ASP A 95 -3.49 -3.74 0.79
C ASP A 95 -4.06 -2.80 1.85
N HIS A 96 -4.87 -1.84 1.43
CA HIS A 96 -5.59 -0.96 2.36
C HIS A 96 -6.91 -1.60 2.77
N MET A 97 -7.04 -1.98 4.04
CA MET A 97 -8.29 -2.47 4.58
C MET A 97 -9.42 -1.45 4.37
N ALA A 98 -10.60 -1.93 3.98
CA ALA A 98 -11.79 -1.08 3.82
C ALA A 98 -12.30 -0.58 5.18
N PHE A 99 -13.25 0.36 5.12
CA PHE A 99 -13.98 0.79 6.29
C PHE A 99 -14.89 -0.32 6.79
N GLY A 100 -14.88 -0.55 8.09
CA GLY A 100 -15.81 -1.45 8.76
C GLY A 100 -17.12 -0.75 9.17
N PRO A 101 -17.99 -1.45 9.89
CA PRO A 101 -19.18 -0.84 10.49
C PRO A 101 -18.83 0.38 11.37
N ALA A 102 -19.77 1.32 11.48
CA ALA A 102 -19.54 2.51 12.32
C ALA A 102 -19.16 2.10 13.74
N GLY A 103 -18.06 2.66 14.25
CA GLY A 103 -17.55 2.39 15.60
C GLY A 103 -16.82 1.05 15.77
N CYS A 104 -16.54 0.30 14.69
CA CYS A 104 -15.71 -0.91 14.80
C CYS A 104 -14.26 -0.54 15.14
N ASN A 105 -13.55 -1.47 15.73
CA ASN A 105 -12.12 -1.36 16.00
C ASN A 105 -11.25 -1.81 14.81
N LEU A 106 -9.94 -1.61 14.91
CA LEU A 106 -9.00 -1.95 13.82
C LEU A 106 -8.88 -3.46 13.60
N HIS A 107 -8.92 -4.26 14.67
CA HIS A 107 -8.85 -5.72 14.57
C HIS A 107 -10.08 -6.33 13.90
N HIS A 108 -11.25 -5.69 13.99
CA HIS A 108 -12.40 -6.12 13.19
C HIS A 108 -12.08 -6.07 11.69
N GLN A 109 -11.47 -4.98 11.22
CA GLN A 109 -11.05 -4.83 9.83
C GLN A 109 -9.95 -5.84 9.47
N LEU A 110 -8.95 -6.01 10.33
CA LEU A 110 -7.84 -6.94 10.12
C LEU A 110 -8.35 -8.37 9.96
N ASN A 111 -9.21 -8.84 10.86
CA ASN A 111 -9.80 -10.17 10.81
C ASN A 111 -10.64 -10.39 9.55
N GLU A 112 -11.41 -9.39 9.14
CA GLU A 112 -12.22 -9.47 7.93
C GLU A 112 -11.32 -9.55 6.68
N TYR A 113 -10.22 -8.78 6.63
CA TYR A 113 -9.31 -8.79 5.49
C TYR A 113 -8.48 -10.08 5.42
N HIS A 114 -8.07 -10.66 6.55
CA HIS A 114 -7.51 -12.01 6.55
C HIS A 114 -8.51 -13.03 6.00
N ARG A 115 -9.77 -12.99 6.42
CA ARG A 115 -10.82 -13.87 5.88
C ARG A 115 -11.02 -13.73 4.37
N LEU A 116 -10.79 -12.53 3.81
CA LEU A 116 -10.88 -12.28 2.37
C LEU A 116 -9.63 -12.75 1.61
N ALA A 117 -8.45 -12.65 2.20
CA ALA A 117 -7.17 -12.91 1.56
C ALA A 117 -6.65 -14.34 1.76
N ASP A 118 -6.87 -14.94 2.94
CA ASP A 118 -6.36 -16.26 3.28
C ASP A 118 -6.87 -17.32 2.29
N ASP A 119 -5.98 -18.19 1.84
CA ASP A 119 -6.23 -19.25 0.85
C ASP A 119 -6.66 -18.75 -0.56
N LYS A 120 -6.67 -17.41 -0.80
CA LYS A 120 -7.00 -16.84 -2.11
C LYS A 120 -5.82 -16.10 -2.74
N ALA A 121 -5.09 -15.29 -1.98
CA ALA A 121 -3.94 -14.59 -2.49
C ALA A 121 -2.88 -15.57 -3.00
N VAL A 122 -2.37 -15.35 -4.24
CA VAL A 122 -1.36 -16.20 -4.88
C VAL A 122 0.06 -15.66 -4.74
N ILE A 123 0.21 -14.50 -4.14
CA ILE A 123 1.48 -13.84 -3.77
C ILE A 123 1.43 -13.45 -2.30
N ASP A 124 2.56 -13.02 -1.76
CA ASP A 124 2.62 -12.52 -0.39
C ASP A 124 1.77 -11.26 -0.23
N TYR A 125 1.12 -11.13 0.91
CA TYR A 125 0.30 -9.95 1.21
C TYR A 125 0.50 -9.48 2.65
N GLY A 126 0.27 -8.19 2.86
CA GLY A 126 0.14 -7.53 4.15
C GLY A 126 -0.92 -6.45 4.08
N PHE A 127 -1.13 -5.73 5.18
CA PHE A 127 -2.19 -4.73 5.26
C PHE A 127 -1.71 -3.39 5.81
N HIS A 128 -2.39 -2.32 5.38
CA HIS A 128 -2.45 -1.06 6.08
C HIS A 128 -3.75 -0.98 6.87
N GLY A 129 -3.67 -0.67 8.14
CA GLY A 129 -4.86 -0.35 8.94
C GLY A 129 -5.58 0.88 8.38
N THR A 130 -6.90 0.96 8.52
CA THR A 130 -7.66 2.15 8.10
C THR A 130 -8.33 2.80 9.30
N VAL A 131 -7.87 4.00 9.65
CA VAL A 131 -8.43 4.78 10.75
C VAL A 131 -9.68 5.51 10.26
N GLN A 132 -10.85 5.12 10.76
CA GLN A 132 -12.13 5.74 10.38
C GLN A 132 -12.71 6.65 11.46
N HIS A 133 -12.19 6.60 12.67
CA HIS A 133 -12.46 7.52 13.79
C HIS A 133 -11.29 7.44 14.78
N VAL A 134 -11.18 8.42 15.66
CA VAL A 134 -10.12 8.50 16.67
C VAL A 134 -10.75 8.65 18.03
N ASN A 135 -10.35 7.80 18.96
CA ASN A 135 -10.63 7.82 20.39
C ASN A 135 -9.53 7.06 21.12
N ASP A 136 -9.55 7.05 22.44
CA ASP A 136 -8.52 6.39 23.25
C ASP A 136 -8.38 4.90 22.91
N GLU A 137 -9.50 4.19 22.69
CA GLU A 137 -9.51 2.77 22.34
C GLU A 137 -8.78 2.49 21.02
N ILE A 138 -9.03 3.29 19.96
CA ILE A 138 -8.34 3.15 18.68
C ILE A 138 -6.85 3.48 18.80
N LEU A 139 -6.49 4.50 19.58
CA LEU A 139 -5.09 4.86 19.79
C LEU A 139 -4.32 3.78 20.56
N ASP A 140 -4.95 3.15 21.55
CA ASP A 140 -4.36 2.02 22.27
C ASP A 140 -4.23 0.79 21.36
N GLU A 141 -5.22 0.53 20.52
CA GLU A 141 -5.24 -0.61 19.60
C GLU A 141 -4.15 -0.53 18.51
N LEU A 142 -3.65 0.68 18.16
CA LEU A 142 -2.54 0.82 17.22
C LEU A 142 -1.29 0.06 17.65
N GLU A 143 -1.04 -0.10 18.96
CA GLU A 143 0.10 -0.86 19.46
C GLU A 143 -0.04 -2.34 19.12
N SER A 144 -1.17 -2.95 19.42
CA SER A 144 -1.42 -4.36 19.10
C SER A 144 -1.47 -4.59 17.58
N MET A 145 -1.95 -3.65 16.78
CA MET A 145 -1.86 -3.74 15.32
C MET A 145 -0.41 -3.82 14.83
N VAL A 146 0.48 -3.01 15.40
CA VAL A 146 1.92 -3.05 15.06
C VAL A 146 2.53 -4.38 15.50
N GLU A 147 2.18 -4.90 16.68
CA GLU A 147 2.62 -6.22 17.18
C GLU A 147 2.13 -7.36 16.27
N ASP A 148 0.93 -7.26 15.71
CA ASP A 148 0.36 -8.21 14.75
C ASP A 148 0.93 -8.05 13.31
N GLY A 149 1.94 -7.17 13.12
CA GLY A 149 2.63 -7.01 11.84
C GLY A 149 2.01 -5.97 10.90
N VAL A 150 1.14 -5.09 11.40
CA VAL A 150 0.55 -3.98 10.65
C VAL A 150 1.13 -2.64 11.13
N PRO A 151 2.38 -2.28 10.76
CA PRO A 151 3.09 -1.09 11.25
C PRO A 151 2.69 0.20 10.54
N SER A 152 1.62 0.18 9.77
CA SER A 152 1.18 1.32 8.98
C SER A 152 -0.33 1.47 8.97
N VAL A 153 -0.79 2.72 8.99
CA VAL A 153 -2.23 3.02 8.94
C VAL A 153 -2.54 4.08 7.90
N LYS A 154 -3.74 3.99 7.33
CA LYS A 154 -4.28 4.94 6.35
C LYS A 154 -5.23 5.90 7.02
N VAL A 155 -5.07 7.18 6.73
CA VAL A 155 -5.95 8.27 7.16
C VAL A 155 -6.45 9.03 5.93
N TYR A 156 -7.71 9.42 5.94
CA TYR A 156 -8.33 10.20 4.89
C TYR A 156 -8.67 11.61 5.40
N LEU A 157 -8.32 12.63 4.63
CA LEU A 157 -8.68 14.02 4.91
C LEU A 157 -9.96 14.47 4.18
N THR A 158 -10.54 13.58 3.39
CA THR A 158 -11.78 13.81 2.66
C THR A 158 -12.70 12.59 2.74
N TYR A 159 -13.84 12.63 2.06
CA TYR A 159 -14.91 11.63 2.13
C TYR A 159 -15.68 11.64 3.46
N GLY A 160 -16.62 10.70 3.60
CA GLY A 160 -17.44 10.55 4.82
C GLY A 160 -16.66 10.08 6.05
N PHE A 161 -15.42 9.64 5.87
CA PHE A 161 -14.55 9.08 6.91
C PHE A 161 -13.36 9.98 7.24
N LYS A 162 -13.43 11.24 6.85
CA LYS A 162 -12.34 12.18 7.10
C LYS A 162 -12.04 12.30 8.59
N ILE A 163 -10.77 12.29 8.92
CA ILE A 163 -10.28 12.59 10.25
C ILE A 163 -9.94 14.09 10.32
N ASN A 164 -10.32 14.74 11.40
CA ASN A 164 -9.99 16.14 11.66
C ASN A 164 -8.55 16.29 12.15
N ASP A 165 -8.01 17.51 12.10
CA ASP A 165 -6.61 17.80 12.37
C ASP A 165 -6.17 17.40 13.80
N ASP A 166 -7.05 17.47 14.78
CA ASP A 166 -6.82 16.99 16.16
C ASP A 166 -6.58 15.47 16.18
N GLY A 167 -7.49 14.69 15.59
CA GLY A 167 -7.32 13.24 15.48
C GLY A 167 -6.12 12.84 14.63
N VAL A 168 -5.84 13.57 13.53
CA VAL A 168 -4.62 13.37 12.73
C VAL A 168 -3.36 13.53 13.58
N LEU A 169 -3.32 14.58 14.43
CA LEU A 169 -2.17 14.83 15.29
C LEU A 169 -1.98 13.72 16.34
N GLU A 170 -3.06 13.19 16.91
CA GLU A 170 -3.01 12.08 17.87
C GLU A 170 -2.52 10.79 17.22
N VAL A 171 -3.06 10.42 16.04
CA VAL A 171 -2.60 9.24 15.28
C VAL A 171 -1.12 9.38 14.92
N LEU A 172 -0.69 10.55 14.43
CA LEU A 172 0.71 10.79 14.08
C LEU A 172 1.66 10.63 15.27
N LYS A 173 1.29 11.15 16.45
CA LYS A 173 2.08 10.99 17.69
C LYS A 173 2.18 9.52 18.08
N ARG A 174 1.04 8.83 18.11
CA ARG A 174 1.00 7.43 18.52
C ARG A 174 1.77 6.54 17.56
N MET A 175 1.57 6.67 16.25
CA MET A 175 2.31 5.89 15.25
C MET A 175 3.83 6.16 15.30
N LYS A 176 4.25 7.39 15.57
CA LYS A 176 5.66 7.71 15.78
C LYS A 176 6.24 6.97 17.00
N GLU A 177 5.55 6.96 18.13
CA GLU A 177 5.98 6.24 19.35
C GLU A 177 6.16 4.74 19.06
N LEU A 178 5.31 4.17 18.21
CA LEU A 178 5.33 2.78 17.80
C LEU A 178 6.32 2.47 16.66
N ASN A 179 7.08 3.45 16.18
CA ASN A 179 7.93 3.36 14.99
C ASN A 179 7.16 2.95 13.73
N GLY A 180 5.88 3.27 13.67
CA GLY A 180 5.02 3.04 12.52
C GLY A 180 5.01 4.23 11.55
N ILE A 181 4.24 4.08 10.47
CA ILE A 181 4.06 5.12 9.45
C ILE A 181 2.59 5.40 9.20
N THR A 182 2.22 6.66 9.00
CA THR A 182 0.86 7.04 8.63
C THR A 182 0.77 7.46 7.17
N ALA A 183 -0.06 6.76 6.41
CA ALA A 183 -0.35 7.05 5.00
C ALA A 183 -1.57 7.97 4.89
N PHE A 184 -1.51 8.97 4.02
CA PHE A 184 -2.56 9.99 3.89
C PHE A 184 -3.11 10.10 2.48
N HIS A 185 -4.44 10.04 2.36
CA HIS A 185 -5.14 10.58 1.20
C HIS A 185 -5.40 12.08 1.44
N CYS A 186 -4.69 12.92 0.68
CA CYS A 186 -4.65 14.36 0.91
C CYS A 186 -5.52 15.11 -0.10
N GLU A 187 -6.71 15.52 0.30
CA GLU A 187 -7.54 16.49 -0.41
C GLU A 187 -8.28 17.37 0.59
N ASN A 188 -8.42 18.66 0.27
CA ASN A 188 -9.22 19.58 1.10
C ASN A 188 -10.71 19.26 0.92
N HIS A 189 -11.30 18.62 1.94
CA HIS A 189 -12.67 18.13 1.93
C HIS A 189 -13.68 19.23 1.57
N ASP A 190 -13.59 20.37 2.22
CA ASP A 190 -14.61 21.43 2.08
C ASP A 190 -14.58 22.04 0.69
N VAL A 191 -13.39 22.20 0.10
CA VAL A 191 -13.21 22.65 -1.29
C VAL A 191 -13.79 21.62 -2.27
N VAL A 192 -13.47 20.33 -2.08
CA VAL A 192 -13.97 19.26 -2.94
C VAL A 192 -15.51 19.18 -2.89
N GLU A 193 -16.10 19.16 -1.70
CA GLU A 193 -17.55 19.07 -1.55
C GLU A 193 -18.25 20.32 -2.08
N HIS A 194 -17.70 21.52 -1.88
CA HIS A 194 -18.23 22.75 -2.47
C HIS A 194 -18.26 22.66 -4.01
N LEU A 195 -17.15 22.28 -4.63
CA LEU A 195 -17.06 22.20 -6.10
C LEU A 195 -17.96 21.09 -6.67
N LYS A 196 -18.05 19.94 -6.01
CA LYS A 196 -19.00 18.87 -6.38
C LYS A 196 -20.43 19.40 -6.40
N LYS A 197 -20.83 20.13 -5.35
CA LYS A 197 -22.16 20.73 -5.26
C LYS A 197 -22.40 21.73 -6.39
N VAL A 198 -21.47 22.67 -6.62
CA VAL A 198 -21.58 23.69 -7.69
C VAL A 198 -21.73 23.04 -9.06
N TYR A 199 -20.94 22.00 -9.37
CA TYR A 199 -21.03 21.31 -10.65
C TYR A 199 -22.34 20.52 -10.79
N SER A 200 -22.76 19.82 -9.75
CA SER A 200 -24.01 19.06 -9.75
C SER A 200 -25.24 19.97 -9.95
N GLU A 201 -25.34 21.06 -9.20
CA GLU A 201 -26.43 22.03 -9.31
C GLU A 201 -26.46 22.75 -10.69
N SER A 202 -25.31 22.84 -11.37
CA SER A 202 -25.19 23.36 -12.73
C SER A 202 -25.47 22.32 -13.83
N GLY A 203 -25.87 21.08 -13.47
CA GLY A 203 -26.12 19.99 -14.41
C GLY A 203 -24.82 19.41 -15.02
N LYS A 204 -23.66 19.71 -14.46
CA LYS A 204 -22.34 19.26 -14.92
C LYS A 204 -21.97 17.94 -14.25
N THR A 205 -22.55 16.84 -14.71
CA THR A 205 -22.42 15.50 -14.09
C THR A 205 -21.53 14.52 -14.87
N ALA A 206 -20.97 14.93 -16.01
CA ALA A 206 -20.04 14.09 -16.78
C ALA A 206 -18.76 13.77 -15.98
N PRO A 207 -18.12 12.60 -16.19
CA PRO A 207 -16.96 12.14 -15.41
C PRO A 207 -15.81 13.14 -15.28
N ILE A 208 -15.61 14.00 -16.28
CA ILE A 208 -14.59 15.06 -16.23
C ILE A 208 -14.76 16.02 -15.04
N TYR A 209 -15.98 16.21 -14.56
CA TYR A 209 -16.24 17.09 -13.42
C TYR A 209 -15.86 16.48 -12.09
N HIS A 210 -15.64 15.17 -12.02
CA HIS A 210 -14.98 14.54 -10.88
C HIS A 210 -13.58 15.11 -10.72
N ALA A 211 -12.75 15.09 -11.77
CA ALA A 211 -11.40 15.68 -11.74
C ALA A 211 -11.44 17.19 -11.50
N LYS A 212 -12.37 17.93 -12.15
CA LYS A 212 -12.49 19.38 -11.97
C LYS A 212 -12.94 19.81 -10.57
N SER A 213 -13.58 18.93 -9.81
CA SER A 213 -13.94 19.19 -8.41
C SER A 213 -12.77 18.96 -7.45
N ARG A 214 -11.64 18.46 -7.95
CA ARG A 214 -10.40 18.17 -7.20
C ARG A 214 -9.21 18.90 -7.83
N PRO A 215 -9.17 20.26 -7.74
CA PRO A 215 -8.05 21.01 -8.31
C PRO A 215 -6.76 20.71 -7.54
N ASN A 216 -5.61 20.78 -8.24
CA ASN A 216 -4.28 20.55 -7.68
C ASN A 216 -4.07 21.24 -6.32
N ILE A 217 -4.54 22.49 -6.20
CA ILE A 217 -4.36 23.26 -4.97
C ILE A 217 -5.10 22.67 -3.77
N ALA A 218 -6.17 21.90 -3.98
CA ALA A 218 -6.86 21.23 -2.90
C ALA A 218 -6.05 20.03 -2.36
N GLU A 219 -5.30 19.34 -3.22
CA GLU A 219 -4.31 18.33 -2.81
C GLU A 219 -3.12 19.00 -2.12
N ALA A 220 -2.52 20.00 -2.74
CA ALA A 220 -1.33 20.68 -2.23
C ALA A 220 -1.54 21.32 -0.84
N GLU A 221 -2.69 21.95 -0.60
CA GLU A 221 -3.04 22.47 0.72
C GLU A 221 -3.08 21.35 1.76
N ALA A 222 -3.77 20.25 1.46
CA ALA A 222 -3.91 19.14 2.37
C ALA A 222 -2.57 18.45 2.66
N VAL A 223 -1.71 18.28 1.65
CA VAL A 223 -0.34 17.76 1.82
C VAL A 223 0.47 18.64 2.77
N ARG A 224 0.51 19.95 2.52
CA ARG A 224 1.24 20.89 3.40
C ARG A 224 0.73 20.85 4.82
N ARG A 225 -0.58 20.78 5.02
CA ARG A 225 -1.21 20.68 6.34
C ARG A 225 -0.76 19.41 7.07
N VAL A 226 -0.76 18.26 6.39
CA VAL A 226 -0.25 16.99 6.97
C VAL A 226 1.21 17.12 7.37
N LEU A 227 2.06 17.71 6.52
CA LEU A 227 3.49 17.89 6.83
C LEU A 227 3.72 18.79 8.05
N TYR A 228 2.90 19.83 8.23
CA TYR A 228 2.97 20.67 9.44
C TYR A 228 2.47 19.91 10.67
N LEU A 229 1.40 19.12 10.57
CA LEU A 229 0.94 18.26 11.67
C LEU A 229 1.96 17.20 12.04
N ALA A 230 2.61 16.57 11.05
CA ALA A 230 3.69 15.61 11.26
C ALA A 230 4.88 16.26 12.01
N LYS A 231 5.22 17.49 11.65
CA LYS A 231 6.26 18.25 12.36
C LYS A 231 5.84 18.58 13.79
N LEU A 232 4.58 18.98 14.03
CA LEU A 232 4.05 19.19 15.39
C LEU A 232 4.03 17.92 16.22
N ALA A 233 3.84 16.75 15.59
CA ALA A 233 3.96 15.43 16.20
C ALA A 233 5.43 15.02 16.48
N GLY A 234 6.39 15.92 16.25
CA GLY A 234 7.82 15.70 16.47
C GLY A 234 8.51 15.00 15.31
N ASP A 235 8.20 15.38 14.07
CA ASP A 235 8.68 14.80 12.82
C ASP A 235 8.23 13.32 12.66
N ALA A 236 6.93 13.07 12.84
CA ALA A 236 6.35 11.75 12.65
C ALA A 236 6.48 11.29 11.19
N PRO A 237 6.83 10.00 10.92
CA PRO A 237 6.90 9.47 9.57
C PRO A 237 5.53 9.51 8.87
N VAL A 238 5.50 10.04 7.65
CA VAL A 238 4.29 10.10 6.83
C VAL A 238 4.56 9.59 5.41
N TYR A 239 3.52 9.03 4.81
CA TYR A 239 3.51 8.62 3.41
C TYR A 239 2.31 9.28 2.71
N ILE A 240 2.58 10.19 1.79
CA ILE A 240 1.53 10.79 0.97
C ILE A 240 1.26 9.83 -0.19
N VAL A 241 0.09 9.19 -0.19
CA VAL A 241 -0.25 8.23 -1.23
C VAL A 241 -0.64 8.95 -2.52
N HIS A 242 -0.48 8.29 -3.66
CA HIS A 242 -0.90 8.76 -5.00
C HIS A 242 -0.78 10.29 -5.21
N LEU A 243 0.31 10.89 -4.74
CA LEU A 243 0.63 12.31 -4.93
C LEU A 243 0.62 12.63 -6.42
N SER A 244 -0.26 13.52 -6.86
CA SER A 244 -0.65 13.65 -8.27
C SER A 244 -0.32 15.00 -8.91
N CYS A 245 0.10 16.00 -8.13
CA CYS A 245 0.35 17.32 -8.67
C CYS A 245 1.71 17.90 -8.25
N LYS A 246 2.23 18.79 -9.09
CA LYS A 246 3.52 19.44 -8.88
C LYS A 246 3.55 20.27 -7.59
N GLU A 247 2.45 20.97 -7.32
CA GLU A 247 2.30 21.87 -6.17
C GLU A 247 2.33 21.10 -4.83
N SER A 248 2.00 19.80 -4.86
CA SER A 248 2.14 18.92 -3.70
C SER A 248 3.56 18.44 -3.48
N LEU A 249 4.38 18.38 -4.55
CA LEU A 249 5.78 17.94 -4.49
C LEU A 249 6.72 19.06 -4.03
N GLU A 250 6.42 20.33 -4.34
CA GLU A 250 7.17 21.54 -3.98
C GLU A 250 6.86 22.02 -2.55
#